data_9cc0b431c4af9593f8be3cf352ff1eaa
#
_entry.id   9cc0b431c4af9593f8be3cf352ff1eaa
#
_cell.length_a   1.000
_cell.length_b   1.000
_cell.length_c   1.000
_cell.angle_alpha   90.00
_cell.angle_beta   90.00
_cell.angle_gamma   90.00
#
_symmetry.space_group_name_H-M   'P 1'
#
loop_
_entity.id
_entity.type
_entity.pdbx_description
1 polymer ?
#
loop_
_entity_poly.entity_id
_entity_poly.type
_entity_poly.pdbx_seq_one_letter_code
_entity_poly.pdbx_strand_id
1 'polypeptide(L)'
;MIRSRLGLGDADEAQLLYRVIEILSAGLDLDVVVQRVADLITETTSTDVCFVHLLDEQRGRLQLRGATPPFDQFARRIELAVGAGVSGWVAAHCEPAVITDNKRADPRYLYIPELRGEDFTSMASVPMISRPGDLVGVLNVHTHDRREFTEADVELLGTVAGLMAGAIENASLH
;
A
#
# COMPACT_ATOMS: atom_id res chain seq x y z
N MET A 1 25.24 8.95 -2.87
CA MET A 1 24.21 7.90 -2.79
C MET A 1 23.12 8.35 -1.81
N ILE A 2 21.91 8.55 -2.31
CA ILE A 2 20.76 8.97 -1.49
C ILE A 2 20.19 7.72 -0.83
N ARG A 3 20.23 7.67 0.51
CA ARG A 3 19.60 6.57 1.24
C ARG A 3 18.09 6.77 1.27
N SER A 4 17.35 5.70 1.06
CA SER A 4 15.92 5.68 1.23
C SER A 4 15.54 6.02 2.67
N ARG A 5 14.48 6.86 2.84
CA ARG A 5 13.91 7.17 4.16
C ARG A 5 13.10 6.01 4.73
N LEU A 6 12.86 4.96 3.93
CA LEU A 6 12.31 3.70 4.44
C LEU A 6 13.34 2.90 5.24
N GLY A 7 14.55 3.42 5.40
CA GLY A 7 15.62 2.79 6.17
C GLY A 7 16.44 1.77 5.39
N LEU A 8 16.31 1.78 4.06
CA LEU A 8 16.95 0.78 3.20
C LEU A 8 18.12 1.37 2.42
N GLY A 9 19.24 0.64 2.35
CA GLY A 9 20.27 0.85 1.36
C GLY A 9 19.92 0.13 0.06
N ASP A 10 20.72 0.33 -1.00
CA ASP A 10 20.46 -0.25 -2.32
C ASP A 10 20.36 -1.79 -2.28
N ALA A 11 21.24 -2.44 -1.51
CA ALA A 11 21.22 -3.89 -1.37
C ALA A 11 19.94 -4.39 -0.68
N ASP A 12 19.45 -3.65 0.31
CA ASP A 12 18.23 -3.98 1.04
C ASP A 12 16.99 -3.77 0.16
N GLU A 13 16.99 -2.74 -0.68
CA GLU A 13 15.92 -2.51 -1.66
C GLU A 13 15.83 -3.67 -2.66
N ALA A 14 16.97 -4.10 -3.19
CA ALA A 14 17.03 -5.24 -4.11
C ALA A 14 16.52 -6.52 -3.43
N GLN A 15 16.90 -6.74 -2.17
CA GLN A 15 16.45 -7.88 -1.38
C GLN A 15 14.93 -7.84 -1.15
N LEU A 16 14.38 -6.68 -0.83
CA LEU A 16 12.93 -6.52 -0.67
C LEU A 16 12.20 -6.87 -1.96
N LEU A 17 12.63 -6.32 -3.09
CA LEU A 17 12.00 -6.60 -4.38
C LEU A 17 12.10 -8.08 -4.74
N TYR A 18 13.23 -8.71 -4.49
CA TYR A 18 13.41 -10.15 -4.72
C TYR A 18 12.43 -10.98 -3.89
N ARG A 19 12.28 -10.66 -2.61
CA ARG A 19 11.35 -11.36 -1.71
C ARG A 19 9.89 -11.15 -2.13
N VAL A 20 9.54 -9.96 -2.61
CA VAL A 20 8.21 -9.71 -3.18
C VAL A 20 7.96 -10.63 -4.37
N ILE A 21 8.92 -10.71 -5.29
CA ILE A 21 8.81 -11.57 -6.47
C ILE A 21 8.64 -13.04 -6.07
N GLU A 22 9.38 -13.50 -5.06
CA GLU A 22 9.23 -14.86 -4.55
C GLU A 22 7.80 -15.13 -4.04
N ILE A 23 7.23 -14.20 -3.27
CA ILE A 23 5.86 -14.32 -2.77
C ILE A 23 4.88 -14.39 -3.94
N LEU A 24 5.01 -13.49 -4.91
CA LEU A 24 4.12 -13.42 -6.06
C LEU A 24 4.20 -14.65 -6.95
N SER A 25 5.35 -15.32 -6.98
CA SER A 25 5.62 -16.48 -7.85
C SER A 25 5.31 -17.83 -7.18
N ALA A 26 4.94 -17.84 -5.91
CA ALA A 26 4.82 -19.07 -5.13
C ALA A 26 3.48 -19.82 -5.33
N GLY A 27 2.57 -19.29 -6.14
CA GLY A 27 1.27 -19.93 -6.39
C GLY A 27 0.31 -19.89 -5.20
N LEU A 28 0.48 -18.91 -4.31
CA LEU A 28 -0.36 -18.74 -3.12
C LEU A 28 -1.70 -18.10 -3.47
N ASP A 29 -2.70 -18.32 -2.63
CA ASP A 29 -3.98 -17.63 -2.73
C ASP A 29 -3.80 -16.12 -2.61
N LEU A 30 -4.63 -15.35 -3.29
CA LEU A 30 -4.54 -13.90 -3.33
C LEU A 30 -4.51 -13.26 -1.93
N ASP A 31 -5.37 -13.72 -1.03
CA ASP A 31 -5.41 -13.17 0.32
C ASP A 31 -4.11 -13.42 1.10
N VAL A 32 -3.48 -14.56 0.86
CA VAL A 32 -2.17 -14.88 1.47
C VAL A 32 -1.08 -13.98 0.87
N VAL A 33 -1.11 -13.78 -0.44
CA VAL A 33 -0.14 -12.92 -1.14
C VAL A 33 -0.17 -11.49 -0.61
N VAL A 34 -1.35 -10.88 -0.58
CA VAL A 34 -1.46 -9.46 -0.17
C VAL A 34 -1.09 -9.30 1.31
N GLN A 35 -1.43 -10.26 2.16
CA GLN A 35 -1.06 -10.21 3.57
C GLN A 35 0.44 -10.37 3.76
N ARG A 36 1.08 -11.30 3.06
CA ARG A 36 2.53 -11.51 3.15
C ARG A 36 3.32 -10.31 2.67
N VAL A 37 2.87 -9.64 1.61
CA VAL A 37 3.53 -8.43 1.13
C VAL A 37 3.39 -7.30 2.15
N ALA A 38 2.21 -7.12 2.74
CA ALA A 38 2.01 -6.12 3.80
C ALA A 38 2.94 -6.38 4.99
N ASP A 39 3.03 -7.62 5.46
CA ASP A 39 3.92 -8.00 6.56
C ASP A 39 5.39 -7.77 6.22
N LEU A 40 5.79 -8.16 5.01
CA LEU A 40 7.17 -7.98 4.55
C LEU A 40 7.57 -6.51 4.53
N ILE A 41 6.70 -5.64 4.07
CA ILE A 41 6.99 -4.20 4.01
C ILE A 41 7.26 -3.65 5.41
N THR A 42 6.41 -3.94 6.39
CA THR A 42 6.63 -3.44 7.75
C THR A 42 7.80 -4.11 8.47
N GLU A 43 8.11 -5.37 8.15
CA GLU A 43 9.28 -6.07 8.70
C GLU A 43 10.60 -5.53 8.18
N THR A 44 10.62 -5.06 6.94
CA THR A 44 11.86 -4.69 6.24
C THR A 44 12.07 -3.19 6.09
N THR A 45 11.05 -2.39 6.32
CA THR A 45 11.12 -0.93 6.28
C THR A 45 10.93 -0.34 7.68
N SER A 46 11.16 0.96 7.81
CA SER A 46 10.94 1.67 9.08
C SER A 46 9.52 2.23 9.18
N THR A 47 8.53 1.50 8.68
CA THR A 47 7.12 1.89 8.76
C THR A 47 6.38 1.03 9.77
N ASP A 48 5.30 1.56 10.33
CA ASP A 48 4.56 0.89 11.40
C ASP A 48 3.40 0.05 10.88
N VAL A 49 2.77 0.48 9.81
CA VAL A 49 1.60 -0.20 9.24
C VAL A 49 1.63 -0.12 7.72
N CYS A 50 1.25 -1.23 7.08
CA CYS A 50 1.00 -1.29 5.65
C CYS A 50 -0.43 -1.79 5.42
N PHE A 51 -1.17 -1.10 4.56
CA PHE A 51 -2.50 -1.51 4.10
C PHE A 51 -2.47 -1.77 2.60
N VAL A 52 -3.09 -2.85 2.17
CA VAL A 52 -3.32 -3.17 0.76
C VAL A 52 -4.81 -3.20 0.50
N HIS A 53 -5.27 -2.30 -0.34
CA HIS A 53 -6.66 -2.22 -0.79
C HIS A 53 -6.75 -2.72 -2.23
N LEU A 54 -7.73 -3.56 -2.53
CA LEU A 54 -7.98 -4.00 -3.90
C LEU A 54 -9.27 -3.37 -4.42
N LEU A 55 -9.25 -3.01 -5.70
CA LEU A 55 -10.37 -2.36 -6.36
C LEU A 55 -11.41 -3.38 -6.81
N ASP A 56 -12.67 -3.12 -6.45
CA ASP A 56 -13.84 -3.74 -7.05
C ASP A 56 -14.37 -2.73 -8.08
N GLU A 57 -14.07 -2.96 -9.35
CA GLU A 57 -14.42 -2.03 -10.43
C GLU A 57 -15.92 -1.88 -10.59
N GLN A 58 -16.67 -2.97 -10.45
CA GLN A 58 -18.12 -2.95 -10.65
C GLN A 58 -18.83 -2.09 -9.60
N ARG A 59 -18.32 -2.10 -8.38
CA ARG A 59 -18.89 -1.34 -7.26
C ARG A 59 -18.25 0.02 -7.07
N GLY A 60 -17.13 0.29 -7.74
CA GLY A 60 -16.37 1.54 -7.55
C GLY A 60 -15.83 1.70 -6.14
N ARG A 61 -15.44 0.60 -5.50
CA ARG A 61 -14.99 0.57 -4.11
C ARG A 61 -13.63 -0.10 -3.96
N LEU A 62 -12.87 0.39 -3.01
CA LEU A 62 -11.65 -0.25 -2.53
C LEU A 62 -12.00 -1.10 -1.31
N GLN A 63 -11.54 -2.34 -1.29
CA GLN A 63 -11.71 -3.23 -0.15
C GLN A 63 -10.35 -3.52 0.48
N LEU A 64 -10.24 -3.37 1.80
CA LEU A 64 -9.03 -3.75 2.53
C LEU A 64 -8.85 -5.27 2.42
N ARG A 65 -7.70 -5.72 1.94
CA ARG A 65 -7.42 -7.14 1.71
C ARG A 65 -6.17 -7.63 2.44
N GLY A 66 -5.23 -6.76 2.74
CA GLY A 66 -4.05 -7.08 3.53
C GLY A 66 -3.70 -5.93 4.45
N ALA A 67 -3.26 -6.24 5.67
CA ALA A 67 -2.91 -5.21 6.65
C ALA A 67 -1.97 -5.78 7.71
N THR A 68 -1.06 -4.94 8.18
CA THR A 68 -0.19 -5.28 9.31
C THR A 68 -1.05 -5.54 10.55
N PRO A 69 -0.79 -6.62 11.33
CA PRO A 69 -1.50 -6.84 12.59
C PRO A 69 -1.38 -5.65 13.56
N PRO A 70 -2.41 -5.31 14.34
CA PRO A 70 -3.67 -6.05 14.52
C PRO A 70 -4.76 -5.72 13.50
N PHE A 71 -4.45 -4.92 12.48
CA PHE A 71 -5.46 -4.45 11.51
C PHE A 71 -5.86 -5.52 10.49
N ASP A 72 -5.10 -6.62 10.40
CA ASP A 72 -5.42 -7.77 9.55
C ASP A 72 -6.79 -8.38 9.84
N GLN A 73 -7.28 -8.24 11.06
CA GLN A 73 -8.62 -8.70 11.45
C GLN A 73 -9.75 -7.99 10.69
N PHE A 74 -9.47 -6.82 10.11
CA PHE A 74 -10.46 -6.04 9.36
C PHE A 74 -10.41 -6.29 7.86
N ALA A 75 -9.53 -7.18 7.40
CA ALA A 75 -9.47 -7.55 5.99
C ALA A 75 -10.86 -8.03 5.52
N ARG A 76 -11.29 -7.55 4.35
CA ARG A 76 -12.61 -7.77 3.75
C ARG A 76 -13.77 -7.07 4.46
N ARG A 77 -13.54 -6.45 5.60
CA ARG A 77 -14.59 -5.77 6.40
C ARG A 77 -14.64 -4.26 6.18
N ILE A 78 -13.54 -3.68 5.68
CA ILE A 78 -13.45 -2.24 5.46
C ILE A 78 -13.43 -1.97 3.98
N GLU A 79 -14.34 -1.10 3.54
CA GLU A 79 -14.42 -0.62 2.18
C GLU A 79 -14.53 0.89 2.16
N LEU A 80 -14.00 1.50 1.11
CA LEU A 80 -14.19 2.93 0.87
C LEU A 80 -14.43 3.17 -0.62
N ALA A 81 -15.21 4.19 -0.92
CA ALA A 81 -15.48 4.56 -2.30
C ALA A 81 -14.24 5.14 -2.97
N VAL A 82 -14.07 4.89 -4.25
CA VAL A 82 -13.08 5.60 -5.07
C VAL A 82 -13.37 7.10 -4.94
N GLY A 83 -12.36 7.89 -4.64
CA GLY A 83 -12.49 9.31 -4.36
C GLY A 83 -12.62 9.66 -2.88
N ALA A 84 -12.93 8.71 -2.01
CA ALA A 84 -13.07 8.94 -0.57
C ALA A 84 -11.78 8.60 0.19
N GLY A 85 -11.38 9.50 1.10
CA GLY A 85 -10.14 9.35 1.85
C GLY A 85 -8.90 9.51 0.99
N VAL A 86 -7.72 9.37 1.60
CA VAL A 86 -6.44 9.47 0.86
C VAL A 86 -6.31 8.32 -0.13
N SER A 87 -6.62 7.09 0.29
CA SER A 87 -6.56 5.92 -0.60
C SER A 87 -7.53 6.06 -1.77
N GLY A 88 -8.75 6.54 -1.52
CA GLY A 88 -9.74 6.78 -2.57
C GLY A 88 -9.30 7.88 -3.54
N TRP A 89 -8.64 8.92 -3.04
CA TRP A 89 -8.07 9.99 -3.87
C TRP A 89 -6.99 9.42 -4.81
N VAL A 90 -6.08 8.59 -4.25
CA VAL A 90 -5.02 7.92 -5.03
C VAL A 90 -5.64 7.04 -6.12
N ALA A 91 -6.68 6.30 -5.79
CA ALA A 91 -7.38 5.46 -6.77
C ALA A 91 -8.01 6.30 -7.89
N ALA A 92 -8.64 7.42 -7.53
CA ALA A 92 -9.33 8.29 -8.50
C ALA A 92 -8.36 9.00 -9.45
N HIS A 93 -7.19 9.40 -8.94
CA HIS A 93 -6.21 10.20 -9.71
C HIS A 93 -5.09 9.36 -10.31
N CYS A 94 -4.92 8.10 -9.86
CA CYS A 94 -3.79 7.24 -10.25
C CYS A 94 -2.43 7.91 -10.01
N GLU A 95 -2.33 8.67 -8.94
CA GLU A 95 -1.14 9.40 -8.52
C GLU A 95 -0.83 9.10 -7.06
N PRO A 96 0.46 9.08 -6.66
CA PRO A 96 0.83 8.93 -5.25
C PRO A 96 0.37 10.12 -4.41
N ALA A 97 0.17 9.88 -3.12
CA ALA A 97 -0.05 10.91 -2.13
C ALA A 97 0.91 10.71 -0.96
N VAL A 98 1.58 11.77 -0.54
CA VAL A 98 2.50 11.75 0.60
C VAL A 98 2.05 12.80 1.59
N ILE A 99 1.89 12.40 2.86
CA ILE A 99 1.55 13.29 3.95
C ILE A 99 2.66 13.16 4.99
N THR A 100 3.42 14.23 5.18
CA THR A 100 4.59 14.22 6.07
C THR A 100 4.20 14.34 7.53
N ASP A 101 3.19 15.16 7.84
CA ASP A 101 2.81 15.47 9.22
C ASP A 101 1.33 15.76 9.32
N ASN A 102 0.78 15.49 10.51
CA ASN A 102 -0.61 15.80 10.84
C ASN A 102 -1.60 15.35 9.75
N LYS A 103 -1.59 14.07 9.47
CA LYS A 103 -2.42 13.43 8.46
C LYS A 103 -3.90 13.82 8.60
N ARG A 104 -4.38 14.00 9.83
CA ARG A 104 -5.77 14.34 10.11
C ARG A 104 -6.18 15.71 9.60
N ALA A 105 -5.21 16.62 9.41
CA ALA A 105 -5.47 17.95 8.88
C ALA A 105 -5.52 17.99 7.35
N ASP A 106 -5.12 16.92 6.66
CA ASP A 106 -5.19 16.84 5.22
C ASP A 106 -6.67 16.77 4.79
N PRO A 107 -7.11 17.60 3.82
CA PRO A 107 -8.54 17.62 3.42
C PRO A 107 -9.02 16.31 2.80
N ARG A 108 -8.11 15.43 2.38
CA ARG A 108 -8.47 14.10 1.82
C ARG A 108 -8.67 13.06 2.92
N TYR A 109 -8.31 13.36 4.16
CA TYR A 109 -8.36 12.40 5.26
C TYR A 109 -9.80 11.95 5.55
N LEU A 110 -9.99 10.64 5.66
CA LEU A 110 -11.24 10.03 6.08
C LEU A 110 -10.99 9.21 7.34
N TYR A 111 -11.70 9.52 8.41
CA TYR A 111 -11.58 8.78 9.66
C TYR A 111 -12.33 7.45 9.59
N ILE A 112 -11.61 6.38 9.80
CA ILE A 112 -12.16 5.01 9.91
C ILE A 112 -11.77 4.51 11.30
N PRO A 113 -12.69 4.45 12.25
CA PRO A 113 -12.37 4.16 13.66
C PRO A 113 -11.55 2.89 13.87
N GLU A 114 -11.86 1.83 13.14
CA GLU A 114 -11.21 0.53 13.25
C GLU A 114 -9.72 0.60 12.89
N LEU A 115 -9.35 1.50 12.01
CA LEU A 115 -7.97 1.66 11.55
C LEU A 115 -7.15 2.63 12.40
N ARG A 116 -7.79 3.27 13.39
CA ARG A 116 -7.13 4.18 14.35
C ARG A 116 -6.17 5.16 13.67
N GLY A 117 -6.68 5.85 12.64
CA GLY A 117 -5.88 6.81 11.87
C GLY A 117 -5.25 7.91 12.71
N GLU A 118 -5.85 8.23 13.87
CA GLU A 118 -5.32 9.21 14.82
C GLU A 118 -3.98 8.81 15.44
N ASP A 119 -3.64 7.52 15.42
CA ASP A 119 -2.38 7.02 15.95
C ASP A 119 -1.20 7.23 14.99
N PHE A 120 -1.47 7.62 13.75
CA PHE A 120 -0.44 7.75 12.71
C PHE A 120 -0.43 9.16 12.15
N THR A 121 0.75 9.78 12.07
CA THR A 121 0.86 11.17 11.62
C THR A 121 1.32 11.31 10.17
N SER A 122 2.07 10.35 9.66
CA SER A 122 2.60 10.38 8.29
C SER A 122 2.16 9.17 7.49
N MET A 123 2.02 9.34 6.18
CA MET A 123 1.72 8.25 5.27
C MET A 123 2.26 8.49 3.88
N ALA A 124 2.50 7.41 3.16
CA ALA A 124 2.70 7.41 1.72
C ALA A 124 1.72 6.40 1.12
N SER A 125 1.03 6.80 0.07
CA SER A 125 0.04 5.99 -0.61
C SER A 125 0.36 5.97 -2.10
N VAL A 126 0.39 4.79 -2.71
CA VAL A 126 0.71 4.62 -4.12
C VAL A 126 -0.35 3.79 -4.83
N PRO A 127 -0.67 4.12 -6.09
CA PRO A 127 -1.60 3.30 -6.86
C PRO A 127 -0.92 2.01 -7.33
N MET A 128 -1.68 0.92 -7.35
CA MET A 128 -1.25 -0.36 -7.90
C MET A 128 -1.77 -0.43 -9.33
N ILE A 129 -0.90 -0.14 -10.29
CA ILE A 129 -1.26 -0.03 -11.70
C ILE A 129 -0.56 -1.14 -12.48
N SER A 130 -1.34 -1.92 -13.25
CA SER A 130 -0.82 -2.96 -14.13
C SER A 130 -0.22 -2.36 -15.40
N ARG A 131 0.48 -3.17 -16.20
CA ARG A 131 1.13 -2.70 -17.43
C ARG A 131 0.20 -2.09 -18.46
N PRO A 132 -1.04 -2.56 -18.66
CA PRO A 132 -1.98 -1.84 -19.55
C PRO A 132 -2.44 -0.49 -19.00
N GLY A 133 -2.09 -0.17 -17.76
CA GLY A 133 -2.49 1.08 -17.12
C GLY A 133 -3.77 0.97 -16.30
N ASP A 134 -4.21 -0.24 -16.00
CA ASP A 134 -5.41 -0.47 -15.20
C ASP A 134 -5.11 -0.40 -13.71
N LEU A 135 -5.93 0.32 -12.98
CA LEU A 135 -5.85 0.37 -11.53
C LEU A 135 -6.35 -0.95 -10.93
N VAL A 136 -5.54 -1.56 -10.08
CA VAL A 136 -5.86 -2.81 -9.39
C VAL A 136 -6.13 -2.58 -7.90
N GLY A 137 -5.52 -1.55 -7.33
CA GLY A 137 -5.68 -1.24 -5.93
C GLY A 137 -4.81 -0.08 -5.48
N VAL A 138 -4.61 0.02 -4.17
CA VAL A 138 -3.79 1.06 -3.53
C VAL A 138 -3.00 0.43 -2.38
N LEU A 139 -1.73 0.78 -2.30
CA LEU A 139 -0.83 0.35 -1.23
C LEU A 139 -0.47 1.57 -0.37
N ASN A 140 -0.65 1.46 0.95
CA ASN A 140 -0.33 2.53 1.89
C ASN A 140 0.68 2.07 2.93
N VAL A 141 1.56 2.98 3.35
CA VAL A 141 2.36 2.81 4.56
C VAL A 141 2.13 4.00 5.49
N HIS A 142 2.15 3.74 6.80
CA HIS A 142 1.91 4.75 7.83
C HIS A 142 2.95 4.67 8.91
N THR A 143 3.26 5.80 9.54
CA THR A 143 4.16 5.86 10.69
C THR A 143 3.54 6.64 11.84
N HIS A 144 3.82 6.20 13.08
CA HIS A 144 3.42 6.91 14.30
C HIS A 144 4.14 8.26 14.38
N ASP A 145 5.46 8.24 14.10
CA ASP A 145 6.29 9.43 14.15
C ASP A 145 6.31 10.16 12.81
N ARG A 146 6.55 11.45 12.86
CA ARG A 146 6.70 12.24 11.65
C ARG A 146 7.79 11.66 10.75
N ARG A 147 7.44 11.41 9.50
CA ARG A 147 8.35 10.84 8.50
C ARG A 147 8.21 11.58 7.18
N GLU A 148 9.34 12.03 6.66
CA GLU A 148 9.40 12.63 5.33
C GLU A 148 9.76 11.54 4.32
N PHE A 149 8.76 11.08 3.55
CA PHE A 149 8.99 10.11 2.47
C PHE A 149 9.58 10.83 1.26
N THR A 150 10.72 10.30 0.77
CA THR A 150 11.41 10.86 -0.39
C THR A 150 10.81 10.35 -1.70
N GLU A 151 11.19 10.96 -2.83
CA GLU A 151 10.83 10.43 -4.15
C GLU A 151 11.31 8.98 -4.32
N ALA A 152 12.49 8.66 -3.83
CA ALA A 152 13.03 7.29 -3.89
C ALA A 152 12.16 6.30 -3.10
N ASP A 153 11.64 6.72 -1.94
CA ASP A 153 10.73 5.89 -1.15
C ASP A 153 9.43 5.62 -1.91
N VAL A 154 8.84 6.65 -2.49
CA VAL A 154 7.59 6.55 -3.25
C VAL A 154 7.79 5.68 -4.49
N GLU A 155 8.93 5.82 -5.16
CA GLU A 155 9.28 5.02 -6.33
C GLU A 155 9.42 3.54 -5.97
N LEU A 156 10.07 3.23 -4.86
CA LEU A 156 10.19 1.84 -4.37
C LEU A 156 8.83 1.24 -4.07
N LEU A 157 7.99 1.96 -3.33
CA LEU A 157 6.63 1.50 -3.03
C LEU A 157 5.82 1.33 -4.32
N GLY A 158 5.98 2.23 -5.28
CA GLY A 158 5.34 2.14 -6.59
C GLY A 158 5.79 0.91 -7.38
N THR A 159 7.07 0.55 -7.29
CA THR A 159 7.60 -0.66 -7.93
C THR A 159 6.98 -1.92 -7.31
N VAL A 160 6.91 -1.99 -5.98
CA VAL A 160 6.25 -3.11 -5.29
C VAL A 160 4.78 -3.19 -5.70
N ALA A 161 4.09 -2.05 -5.68
CA ALA A 161 2.67 -1.97 -6.06
C ALA A 161 2.44 -2.42 -7.51
N GLY A 162 3.31 -2.05 -8.44
CA GLY A 162 3.23 -2.46 -9.84
C GLY A 162 3.45 -3.96 -10.04
N LEU A 163 4.41 -4.53 -9.31
CA LEU A 163 4.63 -5.99 -9.34
C LEU A 163 3.40 -6.74 -8.82
N MET A 164 2.81 -6.27 -7.74
CA MET A 164 1.58 -6.84 -7.19
C MET A 164 0.42 -6.74 -8.19
N ALA A 165 0.25 -5.58 -8.80
CA ALA A 165 -0.82 -5.34 -9.77
C ALA A 165 -0.73 -6.33 -10.94
N GLY A 166 0.46 -6.53 -11.49
CA GLY A 166 0.70 -7.48 -12.58
C GLY A 166 0.33 -8.91 -12.19
N ALA A 167 0.78 -9.34 -11.01
CA ALA A 167 0.50 -10.70 -10.53
C ALA A 167 -0.99 -10.92 -10.24
N ILE A 168 -1.66 -9.93 -9.64
CA ILE A 168 -3.09 -10.00 -9.32
C ILE A 168 -3.91 -10.05 -10.62
N GLU A 169 -3.58 -9.23 -11.59
CA GLU A 169 -4.28 -9.20 -12.88
C GLU A 169 -4.10 -10.51 -13.63
N ASN A 170 -2.90 -11.08 -13.64
CA ASN A 170 -2.64 -12.37 -14.26
C ASN A 170 -3.45 -13.50 -13.59
N ALA A 171 -3.56 -13.49 -12.27
CA ALA A 171 -4.37 -14.46 -11.54
C ALA A 171 -5.87 -14.35 -11.87
N SER A 172 -6.35 -13.13 -12.12
CA SER A 172 -7.75 -12.87 -12.48
C SER A 172 -8.12 -13.34 -13.89
N LEU A 173 -7.13 -13.51 -14.78
CA LEU A 173 -7.34 -14.00 -16.15
C LEU A 173 -7.44 -15.52 -16.23
N HIS A 174 -7.13 -16.21 -15.17
CA HIS A 174 -7.17 -17.66 -15.05
C HIS A 174 -8.18 -18.06 -13.97
#